data_30e1c246a47b1d39b17e780798c1fc4d
#
_entry.id   30e1c246a47b1d39b17e780798c1fc4d
#
_cell.length_a   1.000
_cell.length_b   1.000
_cell.length_c   1.000
_cell.angle_alpha   90.00
_cell.angle_beta   90.00
_cell.angle_gamma   90.00
#
_symmetry.space_group_name_H-M   'P 1'
#
loop_
_entity.id
_entity.type
_entity.pdbx_description
1 polymer ?
#
loop_
_entity_poly.entity_id
_entity_poly.type
_entity_poly.pdbx_seq_one_letter_code
_entity_poly.pdbx_strand_id
1 'polypeptide(L)'
;MKSQSDLHMLLHDADLDDDLKAIAHKVESNERINFEEGVLLYEKAELPYLGILAHYIRQKRHEKNVYFNRNFHIEPTNLCVYDCKFCSYSRLIKQKLEGWEYSMEDMLNIVKKYDDQPVTEVHIVGGVLPKYDVDFYATLFTAFRN
;
A
#
# COMPACT_ATOMS: atom_id res chain seq x y z
N MET A 1 14.49 22.81 0.29
CA MET A 1 15.13 23.76 -0.66
C MET A 1 15.06 23.33 -2.13
N LYS A 2 15.48 22.12 -2.55
CA LYS A 2 15.39 21.72 -3.98
C LYS A 2 13.97 21.65 -4.54
N SER A 3 13.01 21.05 -3.86
CA SER A 3 11.63 20.88 -4.36
C SER A 3 10.88 22.22 -4.51
N GLN A 4 11.21 23.19 -3.71
CA GLN A 4 10.64 24.54 -3.80
C GLN A 4 11.19 25.27 -5.02
N SER A 5 12.48 25.05 -5.38
CA SER A 5 13.08 25.58 -6.59
C SER A 5 12.51 24.91 -7.85
N ASP A 6 12.23 23.59 -7.81
CA ASP A 6 11.71 22.86 -8.95
C ASP A 6 10.26 23.26 -9.25
N LEU A 7 9.42 23.42 -8.21
CA LEU A 7 8.06 23.94 -8.38
C LEU A 7 8.07 25.37 -8.90
N HIS A 8 8.95 26.22 -8.37
CA HIS A 8 9.10 27.61 -8.84
C HIS A 8 9.50 27.67 -10.31
N MET A 9 10.44 26.83 -10.76
CA MET A 9 10.80 26.75 -12.18
C MET A 9 9.60 26.35 -13.05
N LEU A 10 8.84 25.36 -12.61
CA LEU A 10 7.62 24.90 -13.29
C LEU A 10 6.59 26.04 -13.46
N LEU A 11 6.35 26.81 -12.39
CA LEU A 11 5.38 27.92 -12.40
C LEU A 11 5.80 29.07 -13.32
N HIS A 12 7.09 29.21 -13.64
CA HIS A 12 7.65 30.23 -14.52
C HIS A 12 7.95 29.71 -15.92
N ASP A 13 7.61 28.46 -16.23
CA ASP A 13 7.73 27.90 -17.57
C ASP A 13 6.70 28.55 -18.50
N ALA A 14 7.17 29.24 -19.51
CA ALA A 14 6.31 29.95 -20.47
C ALA A 14 5.52 28.99 -21.36
N ASP A 15 6.06 27.78 -21.59
CA ASP A 15 5.50 26.79 -22.51
C ASP A 15 4.53 25.82 -21.79
N LEU A 16 4.41 25.92 -20.48
CA LEU A 16 3.46 25.08 -19.73
C LEU A 16 2.02 25.52 -19.98
N ASP A 17 1.13 24.56 -20.20
CA ASP A 17 -0.33 24.74 -20.34
C ASP A 17 -0.91 25.53 -19.16
N ASP A 18 -1.77 26.51 -19.42
CA ASP A 18 -2.32 27.41 -18.41
C ASP A 18 -3.16 26.68 -17.35
N ASP A 19 -3.88 25.61 -17.72
CA ASP A 19 -4.63 24.80 -16.78
C ASP A 19 -3.69 24.05 -15.82
N LEU A 20 -2.58 23.54 -16.35
CA LEU A 20 -1.56 22.89 -15.51
C LEU A 20 -0.87 23.91 -14.59
N LYS A 21 -0.61 25.14 -15.06
CA LYS A 21 -0.11 26.23 -14.19
C LYS A 21 -1.07 26.53 -13.05
N ALA A 22 -2.38 26.64 -13.35
CA ALA A 22 -3.38 26.88 -12.32
C ALA A 22 -3.40 25.78 -11.26
N ILE A 23 -3.28 24.53 -11.66
CA ILE A 23 -3.17 23.40 -10.72
C ILE A 23 -1.89 23.49 -9.88
N ALA A 24 -0.75 23.82 -10.48
CA ALA A 24 0.51 23.97 -9.76
C ALA A 24 0.43 25.10 -8.71
N HIS A 25 -0.22 26.21 -8.99
CA HIS A 25 -0.47 27.27 -8.03
C HIS A 25 -1.37 26.82 -6.86
N LYS A 26 -2.41 26.02 -7.12
CA LYS A 26 -3.21 25.43 -6.04
C LYS A 26 -2.38 24.53 -5.14
N VAL A 27 -1.53 23.69 -5.74
CA VAL A 27 -0.62 22.81 -4.99
C VAL A 27 0.36 23.62 -4.15
N GLU A 28 0.93 24.71 -4.67
CA GLU A 28 1.81 25.63 -3.94
C GLU A 28 1.08 26.24 -2.74
N SER A 29 -0.14 26.73 -2.96
CA SER A 29 -1.01 27.35 -1.94
C SER A 29 -1.61 26.35 -0.97
N ASN A 30 -1.36 25.04 -1.15
CA ASN A 30 -1.93 23.97 -0.35
C ASN A 30 -3.46 23.85 -0.48
N GLU A 31 -3.99 24.28 -1.61
CA GLU A 31 -5.38 24.09 -1.97
C GLU A 31 -5.59 22.69 -2.55
N ARG A 32 -6.76 22.12 -2.27
CA ARG A 32 -7.09 20.81 -2.79
C ARG A 32 -7.55 20.92 -4.24
N ILE A 33 -6.98 20.10 -5.12
CA ILE A 33 -7.49 19.93 -6.48
C ILE A 33 -8.85 19.25 -6.46
N ASN A 34 -9.72 19.62 -7.40
CA ASN A 34 -11.01 18.98 -7.59
C ASN A 34 -10.94 17.76 -8.51
N PHE A 35 -12.09 17.14 -8.81
CA PHE A 35 -12.14 15.94 -9.63
C PHE A 35 -11.71 16.22 -11.08
N GLU A 36 -12.19 17.30 -11.66
CA GLU A 36 -11.92 17.69 -13.04
C GLU A 36 -10.41 18.00 -13.24
N GLU A 37 -9.81 18.67 -12.28
CA GLU A 37 -8.36 18.94 -12.26
C GLU A 37 -7.56 17.64 -12.12
N GLY A 38 -8.05 16.68 -11.35
CA GLY A 38 -7.44 15.35 -11.24
C GLY A 38 -7.49 14.58 -12.58
N VAL A 39 -8.61 14.65 -13.30
CA VAL A 39 -8.75 14.06 -14.65
C VAL A 39 -7.80 14.75 -15.61
N LEU A 40 -7.75 16.08 -15.59
CA LEU A 40 -6.87 16.86 -16.45
C LEU A 40 -5.38 16.51 -16.22
N LEU A 41 -4.96 16.33 -14.98
CA LEU A 41 -3.61 15.86 -14.67
C LEU A 41 -3.32 14.48 -15.27
N TYR A 42 -4.29 13.58 -15.22
CA TYR A 42 -4.15 12.24 -15.80
C TYR A 42 -4.05 12.26 -17.34
N GLU A 43 -4.80 13.14 -17.99
CA GLU A 43 -4.89 13.21 -19.44
C GLU A 43 -3.76 14.02 -20.09
N LYS A 44 -3.34 15.13 -19.46
CA LYS A 44 -2.43 16.10 -20.08
C LYS A 44 -1.05 16.18 -19.42
N ALA A 45 -0.93 15.86 -18.12
CA ALA A 45 0.31 16.09 -17.43
C ALA A 45 1.35 15.02 -17.74
N GLU A 46 2.55 15.47 -18.08
CA GLU A 46 3.70 14.58 -18.21
C GLU A 46 4.22 14.11 -16.85
N LEU A 47 4.85 12.95 -16.83
CA LEU A 47 5.37 12.33 -15.59
C LEU A 47 6.33 13.24 -14.80
N PRO A 48 7.26 13.98 -15.42
CA PRO A 48 8.12 14.93 -14.71
C PRO A 48 7.32 16.01 -13.96
N TYR A 49 6.30 16.56 -14.57
CA TYR A 49 5.42 17.54 -13.94
C TYR A 49 4.72 16.97 -12.71
N LEU A 50 4.09 15.79 -12.85
CA LEU A 50 3.45 15.09 -11.73
C LEU A 50 4.46 14.79 -10.61
N GLY A 51 5.67 14.40 -10.98
CA GLY A 51 6.77 14.13 -10.04
C GLY A 51 7.15 15.35 -9.21
N ILE A 52 7.22 16.54 -9.83
CA ILE A 52 7.51 17.79 -9.12
C ILE A 52 6.41 18.12 -8.12
N LEU A 53 5.14 18.08 -8.52
CA LEU A 53 4.02 18.35 -7.62
C LEU A 53 3.96 17.37 -6.46
N ALA A 54 4.05 16.06 -6.75
CA ALA A 54 4.03 15.02 -5.75
C ALA A 54 5.19 15.15 -4.76
N HIS A 55 6.40 15.44 -5.27
CA HIS A 55 7.58 15.64 -4.44
C HIS A 55 7.46 16.86 -3.53
N TYR A 56 6.91 17.96 -4.04
CA TYR A 56 6.65 19.17 -3.25
C TYR A 56 5.71 18.86 -2.07
N ILE A 57 4.57 18.23 -2.33
CA ILE A 57 3.60 17.85 -1.28
C ILE A 57 4.22 16.86 -0.29
N ARG A 58 4.97 15.85 -0.79
CA ARG A 58 5.66 14.89 0.08
C ARG A 58 6.64 15.59 1.01
N GLN A 59 7.46 16.50 0.48
CA GLN A 59 8.42 17.24 1.32
C GLN A 59 7.72 18.13 2.34
N LYS A 60 6.63 18.77 1.95
CA LYS A 60 5.84 19.63 2.85
C LYS A 60 5.25 18.83 4.03
N ARG A 61 4.89 17.56 3.81
CA ARG A 61 4.27 16.69 4.83
C ARG A 61 5.29 15.92 5.68
N HIS A 62 6.38 15.51 5.10
CA HIS A 62 7.31 14.54 5.70
C HIS A 62 8.76 15.00 5.70
N GLU A 63 9.05 16.20 5.20
CA GLU A 63 10.38 16.76 5.09
C GLU A 63 11.33 15.81 4.33
N LYS A 64 12.43 15.37 4.96
CA LYS A 64 13.38 14.40 4.39
C LYS A 64 13.12 12.97 4.84
N ASN A 65 12.11 12.77 5.70
CA ASN A 65 11.84 11.45 6.25
C ASN A 65 11.25 10.53 5.18
N VAL A 66 11.73 9.30 5.18
CA VAL A 66 11.19 8.19 4.39
C VAL A 66 10.80 7.10 5.36
N TYR A 67 9.57 6.64 5.24
CA TYR A 67 9.03 5.58 6.08
C TYR A 67 8.97 4.29 5.27
N PHE A 68 9.26 3.18 5.91
CA PHE A 68 9.13 1.86 5.31
C PHE A 68 8.75 0.85 6.37
N ASN A 69 8.07 -0.21 5.95
CA ASN A 69 7.73 -1.33 6.80
C ASN A 69 8.70 -2.49 6.53
N ARG A 70 9.06 -3.20 7.61
CA ARG A 70 9.70 -4.50 7.52
C ARG A 70 8.69 -5.54 7.96
N ASN A 71 8.07 -6.16 7.00
CA ASN A 71 7.02 -7.14 7.25
C ASN A 71 7.41 -8.55 6.80
N PHE A 72 6.68 -9.51 7.30
CA PHE A 72 6.61 -10.85 6.75
C PHE A 72 5.16 -11.29 6.62
N HIS A 73 4.93 -12.37 5.91
CA HIS A 73 3.59 -12.87 5.65
C HIS A 73 3.36 -14.18 6.41
N ILE A 74 2.14 -14.34 6.90
CA ILE A 74 1.59 -15.62 7.33
C ILE A 74 0.38 -15.89 6.45
N GLU A 75 0.37 -17.04 5.84
CA GLU A 75 -0.68 -17.50 4.94
C GLU A 75 -1.33 -18.75 5.54
N PRO A 76 -2.31 -18.59 6.46
CA PRO A 76 -2.88 -19.70 7.21
C PRO A 76 -3.37 -20.84 6.33
N THR A 77 -3.87 -20.51 5.15
CA THR A 77 -4.35 -21.50 4.18
C THR A 77 -4.48 -20.87 2.78
N ASN A 78 -4.34 -21.70 1.74
CA ASN A 78 -4.81 -21.34 0.42
C ASN A 78 -6.18 -21.97 0.07
N LEU A 79 -6.78 -22.72 0.99
CA LEU A 79 -8.14 -23.24 0.81
C LEU A 79 -9.16 -22.12 0.94
N CYS A 80 -10.12 -22.03 0.01
CA CYS A 80 -11.08 -20.93 -0.07
C CYS A 80 -12.48 -21.43 -0.43
N VAL A 81 -13.49 -20.76 0.13
CA VAL A 81 -14.90 -20.98 -0.27
C VAL A 81 -15.25 -20.31 -1.59
N TYR A 82 -14.44 -19.32 -2.02
CA TYR A 82 -14.71 -18.51 -3.21
C TYR A 82 -13.85 -18.96 -4.40
N ASP A 83 -14.45 -18.87 -5.59
CA ASP A 83 -13.82 -19.19 -6.88
C ASP A 83 -13.61 -17.89 -7.69
N CYS A 84 -12.67 -17.06 -7.25
CA CYS A 84 -12.37 -15.79 -7.90
C CYS A 84 -11.55 -16.03 -9.16
N LYS A 85 -12.04 -15.59 -10.32
CA LYS A 85 -11.46 -15.84 -11.64
C LYS A 85 -9.99 -15.39 -11.81
N PHE A 86 -9.57 -14.37 -11.09
CA PHE A 86 -8.19 -13.85 -11.17
C PHE A 86 -7.26 -14.41 -10.08
N CYS A 87 -7.77 -15.23 -9.15
CA CYS A 87 -7.00 -15.76 -8.04
C CYS A 87 -6.32 -17.09 -8.42
N SER A 88 -5.05 -17.04 -8.75
CA SER A 88 -4.25 -18.25 -9.00
C SER A 88 -3.77 -18.96 -7.72
N TYR A 89 -3.86 -18.28 -6.59
CA TYR A 89 -3.38 -18.75 -5.29
C TYR A 89 -4.31 -19.77 -4.63
N SER A 90 -5.63 -19.52 -4.66
CA SER A 90 -6.60 -20.30 -3.93
C SER A 90 -6.82 -21.70 -4.51
N ARG A 91 -7.19 -22.63 -3.62
CA ARG A 91 -7.76 -23.93 -3.94
C ARG A 91 -9.13 -24.02 -3.30
N LEU A 92 -10.13 -24.47 -4.07
CA LEU A 92 -11.46 -24.67 -3.52
C LEU A 92 -11.43 -25.76 -2.45
N ILE A 93 -12.32 -25.70 -1.46
CA ILE A 93 -12.41 -26.69 -0.38
C ILE A 93 -12.50 -28.12 -0.90
N LYS A 94 -13.19 -28.34 -2.04
CA LYS A 94 -13.26 -29.64 -2.74
C LYS A 94 -11.90 -30.12 -3.27
N GLN A 95 -10.93 -29.23 -3.43
CA GLN A 95 -9.56 -29.52 -3.87
C GLN A 95 -8.58 -29.57 -2.70
N LYS A 96 -9.03 -29.96 -1.52
CA LYS A 96 -8.25 -29.93 -0.29
C LYS A 96 -6.88 -30.61 -0.38
N LEU A 97 -6.75 -31.67 -1.18
CA LEU A 97 -5.48 -32.38 -1.38
C LEU A 97 -4.42 -31.56 -2.14
N GLU A 98 -4.84 -30.51 -2.84
CA GLU A 98 -3.96 -29.60 -3.59
C GLU A 98 -3.62 -28.33 -2.82
N GLY A 99 -4.23 -28.16 -1.66
CA GLY A 99 -4.07 -26.98 -0.82
C GLY A 99 -3.34 -27.30 0.48
N TRP A 100 -3.11 -26.27 1.26
CA TRP A 100 -2.52 -26.40 2.60
C TRP A 100 -3.37 -25.65 3.62
N GLU A 101 -3.13 -25.99 4.86
CA GLU A 101 -3.70 -25.33 6.03
C GLU A 101 -2.71 -25.49 7.18
N TYR A 102 -2.25 -24.36 7.72
CA TYR A 102 -1.34 -24.33 8.85
C TYR A 102 -2.09 -24.46 10.18
N SER A 103 -1.51 -25.20 11.10
CA SER A 103 -1.93 -25.22 12.49
C SER A 103 -1.49 -23.91 13.20
N MET A 104 -2.04 -23.66 14.38
CA MET A 104 -1.58 -22.55 15.23
C MET A 104 -0.08 -22.66 15.52
N GLU A 105 0.41 -23.86 15.78
CA GLU A 105 1.83 -24.12 16.04
C GLU A 105 2.70 -23.80 14.82
N ASP A 106 2.27 -24.15 13.61
CA ASP A 106 3.00 -23.84 12.38
C ASP A 106 3.13 -22.32 12.22
N MET A 107 2.04 -21.57 12.45
CA MET A 107 2.04 -20.12 12.36
C MET A 107 2.94 -19.46 13.41
N LEU A 108 2.92 -19.94 14.64
CA LEU A 108 3.83 -19.49 15.70
C LEU A 108 5.29 -19.80 15.38
N ASN A 109 5.58 -20.94 14.78
CA ASN A 109 6.93 -21.28 14.33
C ASN A 109 7.42 -20.40 13.18
N ILE A 110 6.50 -19.86 12.37
CA ILE A 110 6.86 -18.83 11.38
C ILE A 110 7.25 -17.53 12.10
N VAL A 111 6.46 -17.07 13.06
CA VAL A 111 6.75 -15.84 13.84
C VAL A 111 8.11 -15.92 14.52
N LYS A 112 8.40 -17.01 15.20
CA LYS A 112 9.68 -17.24 15.92
C LYS A 112 10.93 -17.06 15.05
N LYS A 113 10.83 -17.26 13.74
CA LYS A 113 11.95 -17.03 12.81
C LYS A 113 12.33 -15.56 12.69
N TYR A 114 11.48 -14.67 13.17
CA TYR A 114 11.63 -13.22 13.07
C TYR A 114 11.84 -12.55 14.43
N ASP A 115 11.89 -13.29 15.55
CA ASP A 115 12.02 -12.73 16.91
C ASP A 115 13.23 -11.79 17.08
N ASP A 116 14.37 -12.13 16.48
CA ASP A 116 15.60 -11.32 16.54
C ASP A 116 15.72 -10.30 15.39
N GLN A 117 14.66 -10.12 14.60
CA GLN A 117 14.67 -9.20 13.46
C GLN A 117 13.85 -7.94 13.77
N PRO A 118 14.27 -6.77 13.28
CA PRO A 118 13.54 -5.52 13.49
C PRO A 118 12.29 -5.45 12.58
N VAL A 119 11.36 -6.37 12.77
CA VAL A 119 10.09 -6.44 12.05
C VAL A 119 9.13 -5.42 12.66
N THR A 120 8.39 -4.71 11.83
CA THR A 120 7.42 -3.70 12.24
C THR A 120 5.99 -4.20 12.22
N GLU A 121 5.69 -5.21 11.39
CA GLU A 121 4.33 -5.73 11.21
C GLU A 121 4.33 -7.13 10.59
N VAL A 122 3.25 -7.85 10.78
CA VAL A 122 2.95 -9.10 10.09
C VAL A 122 1.69 -8.93 9.24
N HIS A 123 1.73 -9.40 8.01
CA HIS A 123 0.58 -9.45 7.13
C HIS A 123 0.00 -10.86 7.12
N ILE A 124 -1.27 -10.99 7.49
CA ILE A 124 -1.97 -12.27 7.47
C ILE A 124 -2.94 -12.26 6.29
N VAL A 125 -2.66 -13.08 5.30
CA VAL A 125 -3.46 -13.20 4.09
C VAL A 125 -3.70 -14.68 3.78
N GLY A 126 -4.78 -15.00 3.08
CA GLY A 126 -5.03 -16.40 2.74
C GLY A 126 -6.38 -16.63 2.10
N GLY A 127 -6.72 -17.88 1.92
CA GLY A 127 -8.04 -18.31 1.52
C GLY A 127 -9.07 -18.03 2.61
N VAL A 128 -10.32 -17.82 2.22
CA VAL A 128 -11.44 -17.58 3.15
C VAL A 128 -12.05 -18.92 3.56
N LEU A 129 -11.96 -19.23 4.84
CA LEU A 129 -12.62 -20.38 5.46
C LEU A 129 -13.55 -19.92 6.58
N PRO A 130 -14.78 -20.46 6.70
CA PRO A 130 -15.73 -20.06 7.74
C PRO A 130 -15.25 -20.22 9.18
N LYS A 131 -14.30 -21.13 9.42
CA LYS A 131 -13.73 -21.37 10.75
C LYS A 131 -12.69 -20.32 11.17
N TYR A 132 -12.22 -19.50 10.25
CA TYR A 132 -11.32 -18.36 10.53
C TYR A 132 -12.16 -17.12 10.78
N ASP A 133 -12.84 -17.12 11.87
CA ASP A 133 -13.68 -16.04 12.37
C ASP A 133 -12.88 -15.03 13.21
N VAL A 134 -13.56 -14.10 13.82
CA VAL A 134 -12.95 -13.06 14.67
C VAL A 134 -12.23 -13.68 15.88
N ASP A 135 -12.79 -14.72 16.47
CA ASP A 135 -12.22 -15.37 17.67
C ASP A 135 -10.93 -16.11 17.31
N PHE A 136 -10.88 -16.73 16.13
CA PHE A 136 -9.66 -17.33 15.62
C PHE A 136 -8.54 -16.29 15.50
N TYR A 137 -8.79 -15.15 14.85
CA TYR A 137 -7.78 -14.10 14.69
C TYR A 137 -7.41 -13.44 16.02
N ALA A 138 -8.35 -13.23 16.92
CA ALA A 138 -8.08 -12.70 18.25
C ALA A 138 -7.13 -13.64 19.04
N THR A 139 -7.35 -14.94 18.95
CA THR A 139 -6.49 -15.95 19.55
C THR A 139 -5.09 -15.94 18.93
N LEU A 140 -5.01 -15.89 17.59
CA LEU A 140 -3.75 -15.84 16.86
C LEU A 140 -2.93 -14.61 17.23
N PHE A 141 -3.52 -13.43 17.24
CA PHE A 141 -2.83 -12.20 17.63
C PHE A 141 -2.39 -12.19 19.10
N THR A 142 -3.19 -12.77 19.98
CA THR A 142 -2.81 -12.92 21.38
C THR A 142 -1.59 -13.82 21.52
N ALA A 143 -1.56 -14.92 20.76
CA ALA A 143 -0.42 -15.85 20.78
C ALA A 143 0.87 -15.24 20.19
N PHE A 144 0.78 -14.31 19.23
CA PHE A 144 1.95 -13.60 18.68
C PHE A 144 2.57 -12.60 19.65
N ARG A 145 1.84 -12.16 20.66
CA ARG A 145 2.32 -11.16 21.64
C ARG A 145 3.00 -11.74 22.85
N ASN A 146 2.90 -13.05 23.07
CA ASN A 146 3.47 -13.80 24.19
C ASN A 146 4.75 -14.51 23.77
#